data_69315c86a3c223e6b1e6ae05af803521
#
_entry.id   69315c86a3c223e6b1e6ae05af803521
#
_cell.length_a   1.000
_cell.length_b   1.000
_cell.length_c   1.000
_cell.angle_alpha   90.00
_cell.angle_beta   90.00
_cell.angle_gamma   90.00
#
_symmetry.space_group_name_H-M   'P 1'
#
loop_
_entity.id
_entity.type
_entity.pdbx_description
1 polymer ?
#
loop_
_entity_poly.entity_id
_entity_poly.type
_entity_poly.pdbx_seq_one_letter_code
_entity_poly.pdbx_strand_id
1 'polypeptide(L)'
;MPIASPRYAFTQTMVSGAPNDPGVYALWENDELIYYGHARGESVTIQSSLKEKLAGRTGCTVGATHYGWEISANPPLREAELLREYERAHRKLPRCNRG
;
A
#
# COMPACT_ATOMS: atom_id res chain seq x y z
N MET A 1 -2.90 -9.41 -11.37
CA MET A 1 -1.43 -9.26 -11.28
C MET A 1 -1.09 -8.44 -10.05
N PRO A 2 -0.25 -8.95 -9.16
CA PRO A 2 0.16 -8.17 -8.00
C PRO A 2 1.00 -6.95 -8.41
N ILE A 3 1.22 -6.05 -7.46
CA ILE A 3 2.07 -4.89 -7.70
C ILE A 3 3.47 -5.37 -8.06
N ALA A 4 3.99 -4.87 -9.18
CA ALA A 4 5.27 -5.33 -9.72
C ALA A 4 6.48 -4.56 -9.17
N SER A 5 6.27 -3.50 -8.39
CA SER A 5 7.38 -2.68 -7.90
C SER A 5 8.24 -3.47 -6.90
N PRO A 6 9.52 -3.08 -6.74
CA PRO A 6 10.33 -3.62 -5.66
C PRO A 6 9.72 -3.27 -4.31
N ARG A 7 10.14 -4.01 -3.28
CA ARG A 7 9.79 -3.69 -1.90
C ARG A 7 10.86 -2.78 -1.34
N TYR A 8 10.47 -1.58 -0.95
CA TYR A 8 11.38 -0.61 -0.35
C TYR A 8 11.23 -0.62 1.17
N ALA A 9 12.30 -0.33 1.89
CA ALA A 9 12.23 -0.19 3.33
C ALA A 9 11.24 0.92 3.71
N PHE A 10 10.38 0.67 4.68
CA PHE A 10 9.35 1.63 5.08
C PHE A 10 9.93 2.63 6.07
N THR A 11 10.73 3.56 5.54
CA THR A 11 11.40 4.62 6.31
C THR A 11 11.10 5.96 5.67
N GLN A 12 11.31 7.03 6.44
CA GLN A 12 11.08 8.39 5.93
C GLN A 12 11.92 8.68 4.69
N THR A 13 13.17 8.26 4.69
CA THR A 13 14.08 8.48 3.56
C THR A 13 13.55 7.81 2.30
N MET A 14 13.18 6.55 2.39
CA MET A 14 12.70 5.79 1.23
C MET A 14 11.32 6.27 0.77
N VAL A 15 10.42 6.56 1.71
CA VAL A 15 9.08 7.04 1.37
C VAL A 15 9.14 8.40 0.66
N SER A 16 10.13 9.21 0.98
CA SER A 16 10.32 10.50 0.30
C SER A 16 10.63 10.35 -1.20
N GLY A 17 11.06 9.16 -1.62
CA GLY A 17 11.29 8.86 -3.04
C GLY A 17 10.07 8.24 -3.74
N ALA A 18 8.97 8.03 -3.03
CA ALA A 18 7.77 7.47 -3.64
C ALA A 18 7.11 8.50 -4.58
N PRO A 19 6.35 8.04 -5.60
CA PRO A 19 5.78 8.98 -6.57
C PRO A 19 4.73 9.90 -5.96
N ASN A 20 4.71 11.12 -6.45
CA ASN A 20 3.77 12.14 -6.03
C ASN A 20 2.55 12.12 -6.96
N ASP A 21 2.04 10.92 -7.23
CA ASP A 21 0.97 10.65 -8.17
C ASP A 21 -0.10 9.78 -7.51
N PRO A 22 -1.33 9.76 -8.05
CA PRO A 22 -2.34 8.84 -7.57
C PRO A 22 -2.01 7.40 -7.96
N GLY A 23 -2.47 6.46 -7.16
CA GLY A 23 -2.21 5.06 -7.42
C GLY A 23 -2.54 4.18 -6.23
N VAL A 24 -1.95 3.00 -6.20
CA VAL A 24 -2.12 2.04 -5.11
C VAL A 24 -0.78 1.76 -4.46
N TYR A 25 -0.83 1.31 -3.22
CA TYR A 25 0.37 0.94 -2.50
C TYR A 25 0.11 -0.30 -1.65
N ALA A 26 1.18 -0.97 -1.30
CA ALA A 26 1.12 -2.18 -0.48
C ALA A 26 2.11 -2.04 0.67
N LEU A 27 1.75 -2.63 1.80
CA LEU A 27 2.61 -2.68 2.97
C LEU A 27 2.87 -4.13 3.34
N TRP A 28 4.11 -4.43 3.70
CA TRP A 28 4.53 -5.75 4.15
C TRP A 28 5.11 -5.65 5.55
N GLU A 29 4.87 -6.68 6.34
CA GLU A 29 5.59 -6.90 7.58
C GLU A 29 6.50 -8.09 7.32
N ASN A 30 7.80 -7.83 7.17
CA ASN A 30 8.76 -8.83 6.70
C ASN A 30 8.31 -9.36 5.32
N ASP A 31 8.00 -10.63 5.19
CA ASP A 31 7.58 -11.20 3.91
C ASP A 31 6.06 -11.31 3.76
N GLU A 32 5.31 -10.91 4.78
CA GLU A 32 3.85 -11.00 4.73
C GLU A 32 3.24 -9.70 4.22
N LEU A 33 2.44 -9.79 3.16
CA LEU A 33 1.63 -8.65 2.70
C LEU A 33 0.51 -8.44 3.72
N ILE A 34 0.45 -7.24 4.31
CA ILE A 34 -0.54 -6.95 5.34
C ILE A 34 -1.60 -5.94 4.92
N TYR A 35 -1.34 -5.16 3.88
CA TYR A 35 -2.28 -4.11 3.52
C TYR A 35 -2.12 -3.65 2.08
N TYR A 36 -3.26 -3.42 1.41
CA TYR A 36 -3.34 -2.67 0.16
C TYR A 36 -4.13 -1.39 0.42
N GLY A 37 -3.64 -0.27 -0.09
CA GLY A 37 -4.35 0.99 -0.01
C GLY A 37 -4.32 1.71 -1.35
N HIS A 38 -5.10 2.80 -1.45
CA HIS A 38 -5.06 3.63 -2.65
C HIS A 38 -4.96 5.11 -2.27
N ALA A 39 -4.45 5.90 -3.21
CA ALA A 39 -4.32 7.34 -3.08
C ALA A 39 -5.03 7.99 -4.26
N ARG A 40 -6.05 8.80 -3.97
CA ARG A 40 -6.85 9.49 -4.98
C ARG A 40 -7.35 10.81 -4.39
N GLY A 41 -7.33 11.85 -5.22
CA GLY A 41 -7.81 13.17 -4.81
C GLY A 41 -6.78 14.24 -5.15
N GLU A 42 -7.16 15.51 -5.03
CA GLU A 42 -6.32 16.63 -5.45
C GLU A 42 -4.95 16.66 -4.77
N SER A 43 -4.92 16.41 -3.49
CA SER A 43 -3.68 16.47 -2.71
C SER A 43 -3.27 15.12 -2.15
N VAL A 44 -3.92 14.05 -2.58
CA VAL A 44 -3.66 12.71 -2.07
C VAL A 44 -2.87 11.94 -3.10
N THR A 45 -1.62 11.64 -2.77
CA THR A 45 -0.71 10.90 -3.64
C THR A 45 -0.20 9.66 -2.92
N ILE A 46 0.44 8.77 -3.68
CA ILE A 46 1.10 7.59 -3.09
C ILE A 46 2.06 8.04 -2.00
N GLN A 47 2.90 9.05 -2.30
CA GLN A 47 3.86 9.56 -1.33
C GLN A 47 3.18 10.12 -0.08
N SER A 48 2.14 10.95 -0.23
CA SER A 48 1.47 11.56 0.92
C SER A 48 0.76 10.51 1.77
N SER A 49 0.17 9.50 1.15
CA SER A 49 -0.51 8.43 1.86
C SER A 49 0.48 7.57 2.66
N LEU A 50 1.64 7.26 2.06
CA LEU A 50 2.68 6.51 2.75
C LEU A 50 3.28 7.30 3.92
N LYS A 51 3.49 8.61 3.73
CA LYS A 51 3.98 9.48 4.80
C LYS A 51 3.00 9.53 5.97
N GLU A 52 1.70 9.58 5.67
CA GLU A 52 0.67 9.58 6.70
C GLU A 52 0.67 8.29 7.51
N LYS A 53 0.79 7.15 6.83
CA LYS A 53 0.88 5.85 7.49
C LYS A 53 2.15 5.75 8.35
N LEU A 54 3.24 6.27 7.85
CA LEU A 54 4.52 6.23 8.56
C LEU A 54 4.48 7.13 9.81
N ALA A 55 3.90 8.32 9.70
CA ALA A 55 3.81 9.27 10.80
C ALA A 55 2.82 8.80 11.87
N GLY A 56 1.69 8.25 11.45
CA GLY A 56 0.65 7.81 12.36
C GLY A 56 0.77 6.33 12.72
N ARG A 57 1.91 5.88 13.17
CA ARG A 57 2.19 4.47 13.46
C ARG A 57 1.33 3.91 14.58
N THR A 58 0.05 3.70 14.26
CA THR A 58 -0.91 3.12 15.18
C THR A 58 -1.75 2.10 14.44
N GLY A 59 -2.37 1.19 15.17
CA GLY A 59 -3.26 0.20 14.57
C GLY A 59 -2.51 -0.92 13.86
N CYS A 60 -3.19 -1.53 12.91
CA CYS A 60 -2.73 -2.77 12.29
C CYS A 60 -1.43 -2.62 11.50
N THR A 61 -1.21 -1.46 10.86
CA THR A 61 -0.04 -1.27 9.99
C THR A 61 1.21 -0.80 10.73
N VAL A 62 1.16 -0.72 12.06
CA VAL A 62 2.29 -0.23 12.86
C VAL A 62 3.55 -1.08 12.68
N GLY A 63 3.40 -2.37 12.38
CA GLY A 63 4.51 -3.29 12.18
C GLY A 63 5.05 -3.35 10.76
N ALA A 64 4.56 -2.52 9.85
CA ALA A 64 5.00 -2.54 8.46
C ALA A 64 6.50 -2.26 8.35
N THR A 65 7.21 -3.11 7.60
CA THR A 65 8.66 -2.99 7.40
C THR A 65 9.03 -2.57 6.00
N HIS A 66 8.14 -2.82 5.02
CA HIS A 66 8.40 -2.54 3.61
C HIS A 66 7.15 -2.02 2.91
N TYR A 67 7.33 -1.34 1.79
CA TYR A 67 6.22 -0.86 0.97
C TYR A 67 6.54 -1.05 -0.52
N GLY A 68 5.48 -1.07 -1.34
CA GLY A 68 5.57 -1.02 -2.79
C GLY A 68 4.45 -0.14 -3.31
N TRP A 69 4.49 0.19 -4.60
CA TRP A 69 3.50 1.09 -5.18
C TRP A 69 3.29 0.82 -6.67
N GLU A 70 2.17 1.33 -7.18
CA GLU A 70 1.85 1.28 -8.61
C GLU A 70 1.02 2.51 -8.94
N ILE A 71 1.45 3.28 -9.94
CA ILE A 71 0.67 4.43 -10.43
C ILE A 71 -0.55 3.88 -11.15
N SER A 72 -1.72 4.45 -10.89
CA SER A 72 -2.97 3.99 -11.48
C SER A 72 -3.86 5.15 -11.85
N ALA A 73 -4.50 5.04 -13.01
CA ALA A 73 -5.49 6.03 -13.46
C ALA A 73 -6.81 5.87 -12.70
N ASN A 74 -7.07 4.71 -12.11
CA ASN A 74 -8.27 4.46 -11.31
C ASN A 74 -7.90 3.70 -10.04
N PRO A 75 -7.32 4.39 -9.04
CA PRO A 75 -6.83 3.71 -7.84
C PRO A 75 -7.86 2.85 -7.10
N PRO A 76 -9.11 3.29 -6.88
CA PRO A 76 -10.07 2.43 -6.19
C PRO A 76 -10.34 1.11 -6.91
N LEU A 77 -10.43 1.15 -8.25
CA LEU A 77 -10.66 -0.05 -9.03
C LEU A 77 -9.45 -0.99 -8.94
N ARG A 78 -8.24 -0.42 -9.04
CA ARG A 78 -7.02 -1.23 -8.97
C ARG A 78 -6.86 -1.86 -7.59
N GLU A 79 -7.19 -1.12 -6.53
CA GLU A 79 -7.18 -1.68 -5.17
C GLU A 79 -8.15 -2.86 -5.06
N ALA A 80 -9.36 -2.69 -5.60
CA ALA A 80 -10.36 -3.75 -5.56
C ALA A 80 -9.87 -5.01 -6.30
N GLU A 81 -9.21 -4.83 -7.43
CA GLU A 81 -8.62 -5.95 -8.18
C GLU A 81 -7.55 -6.66 -7.38
N LEU A 82 -6.66 -5.90 -6.74
CA LEU A 82 -5.60 -6.46 -5.91
C LEU A 82 -6.15 -7.24 -4.72
N LEU A 83 -7.15 -6.69 -4.06
CA LEU A 83 -7.79 -7.35 -2.92
C LEU A 83 -8.50 -8.64 -3.34
N ARG A 84 -9.19 -8.60 -4.47
CA ARG A 84 -9.87 -9.79 -5.00
C ARG A 84 -8.87 -10.89 -5.37
N GLU A 85 -7.75 -10.50 -6.00
CA GLU A 85 -6.70 -11.44 -6.37
C GLU A 85 -6.07 -12.07 -5.13
N TYR A 86 -5.79 -11.26 -4.12
CA TYR A 86 -5.23 -11.77 -2.86
C TYR A 86 -6.20 -12.73 -2.18
N GLU A 87 -7.47 -12.34 -2.07
CA GLU A 87 -8.50 -13.17 -1.45
C GLU A 87 -8.67 -14.52 -2.17
N ARG A 88 -8.61 -14.49 -3.50
CA ARG A 88 -8.69 -15.70 -4.30
C ARG A 88 -7.52 -16.64 -4.04
N ALA A 89 -6.32 -16.09 -3.90
CA ALA A 89 -5.11 -16.88 -3.68
C ALA A 89 -4.98 -17.39 -2.24
N HIS A 90 -5.42 -16.60 -1.26
CA HIS A 90 -5.20 -16.89 0.16
C HIS A 90 -6.47 -17.18 0.93
N ARG A 91 -7.64 -17.06 0.29
CA ARG A 91 -8.97 -17.29 0.87
C ARG A 91 -9.30 -16.33 2.02
N LYS A 92 -8.65 -15.18 2.06
CA LYS A 92 -8.87 -14.12 3.05
C LYS A 92 -8.24 -12.85 2.54
N LEU A 93 -8.69 -11.70 3.05
CA LEU A 93 -8.08 -10.41 2.75
C LEU A 93 -6.76 -10.26 3.51
N PRO A 94 -5.87 -9.34 3.08
CA PRO A 94 -4.70 -9.02 3.88
C PRO A 94 -5.08 -8.63 5.30
N ARG A 95 -4.22 -8.93 6.26
CA ARG A 95 -4.52 -8.79 7.68
C ARG A 95 -5.09 -7.42 8.06
N CYS A 96 -4.58 -6.35 7.47
CA CYS A 96 -5.00 -5.00 7.82
C CYS A 96 -6.13 -4.47 6.95
N ASN A 97 -6.63 -5.26 6.00
CA ASN A 97 -7.80 -4.92 5.20
C ASN A 97 -9.09 -5.60 5.71
N ARG A 98 -9.02 -6.31 6.80
CA ARG A 98 -10.17 -7.09 7.30
C ARG A 98 -11.14 -6.28 8.14
N GLY A 99 -11.03 -5.01 8.09
CA GLY A 99 -11.94 -4.17 8.79
C GLY A 99 -11.55 -3.88 10.19
#